data_ee91a2bd7a608a52645a67a28847b7ce
#
_entry.id   ee91a2bd7a608a52645a67a28847b7ce
#
_cell.length_a   1.000
_cell.length_b   1.000
_cell.length_c   1.000
_cell.angle_alpha   90.00
_cell.angle_beta   90.00
_cell.angle_gamma   90.00
#
_symmetry.space_group_name_H-M   'P 1'
#
loop_
_entity.id
_entity.type
_entity.pdbx_description
1 polymer ?
#
loop_
_entity_poly.entity_id
_entity_poly.type
_entity_poly.pdbx_seq_one_letter_code
_entity_poly.pdbx_strand_id
1 'polypeptide(L)'
;MTLALSEQFTAGLINLQLQSEAAPLAGGELLPAHCSEALATVLARAQSLAQLTGAQLALAVSAMAGDRVSVALHTPKGGIGQTVSYRASRHGLRLRQESVAMLALDMLRRWLNGGQVCGKNGWLEIVEIIE
;
A
#
# COMPACT_ATOMS: atom_id res chain seq x y z
N MET A 1 -9.39 -3.35 -14.72
CA MET A 1 -9.90 -3.34 -13.35
C MET A 1 -9.78 -1.95 -12.75
N THR A 2 -10.76 -1.55 -11.95
CA THR A 2 -10.70 -0.27 -11.23
C THR A 2 -9.98 -0.41 -9.91
N LEU A 3 -9.32 0.65 -9.47
CA LEU A 3 -8.50 0.69 -8.27
C LEU A 3 -8.92 1.85 -7.37
N ALA A 4 -8.96 1.62 -6.06
CA ALA A 4 -9.12 2.66 -5.06
C ALA A 4 -7.86 2.70 -4.17
N LEU A 5 -7.55 3.87 -3.62
CA LEU A 5 -6.34 4.10 -2.81
C LEU A 5 -6.70 4.72 -1.46
N SER A 6 -6.11 4.18 -0.39
CA SER A 6 -6.14 4.78 0.93
C SER A 6 -4.70 4.97 1.41
N GLU A 7 -4.23 6.22 1.39
CA GLU A 7 -2.83 6.53 1.70
C GLU A 7 -2.70 7.28 3.01
N GLN A 8 -1.72 6.90 3.82
CA GLN A 8 -1.27 7.67 4.98
C GLN A 8 0.18 8.08 4.81
N PHE A 9 1.12 7.17 5.05
CA PHE A 9 2.54 7.51 5.01
C PHE A 9 2.99 8.02 3.65
N THR A 10 2.49 7.46 2.56
CA THR A 10 2.87 7.85 1.20
C THR A 10 2.30 9.21 0.76
N ALA A 11 1.36 9.77 1.51
CA ALA A 11 0.88 11.15 1.36
C ALA A 11 0.46 11.55 -0.06
N GLY A 12 -0.17 10.62 -0.78
CA GLY A 12 -0.66 10.88 -2.13
C GLY A 12 0.31 10.53 -3.25
N LEU A 13 1.51 10.05 -2.95
CA LEU A 13 2.49 9.68 -3.98
C LEU A 13 2.00 8.57 -4.89
N ILE A 14 1.26 7.58 -4.37
CA ILE A 14 0.72 6.50 -5.18
C ILE A 14 -0.32 7.07 -6.15
N ASN A 15 -1.22 7.91 -5.66
CA ASN A 15 -2.24 8.57 -6.48
C ASN A 15 -1.57 9.40 -7.59
N LEU A 16 -0.59 10.20 -7.24
CA LEU A 16 0.15 11.03 -8.18
C LEU A 16 0.79 10.18 -9.28
N GLN A 17 1.46 9.11 -8.90
CA GLN A 17 2.13 8.21 -9.84
C GLN A 17 1.13 7.55 -10.79
N LEU A 18 0.00 7.04 -10.25
CA LEU A 18 -1.01 6.37 -11.07
C LEU A 18 -1.76 7.33 -11.98
N GLN A 19 -1.97 8.57 -11.56
CA GLN A 19 -2.58 9.56 -12.44
C GLN A 19 -1.71 9.89 -13.65
N SER A 20 -0.39 9.95 -13.45
CA SER A 20 0.52 10.15 -14.56
C SER A 20 0.53 8.96 -15.54
N GLU A 21 0.17 7.77 -15.08
CA GLU A 21 0.04 6.56 -15.90
C GLU A 21 -1.38 6.38 -16.47
N ALA A 22 -2.28 7.31 -16.24
CA ALA A 22 -3.68 7.24 -16.66
C ALA A 22 -4.41 5.98 -16.15
N ALA A 23 -4.11 5.54 -14.94
CA ALA A 23 -4.72 4.36 -14.34
C ALA A 23 -6.21 4.58 -14.02
N PRO A 24 -7.05 3.54 -14.11
CA PRO A 24 -8.50 3.67 -13.86
C PRO A 24 -8.81 3.72 -12.36
N LEU A 25 -8.67 4.90 -11.76
CA LEU A 25 -8.96 5.13 -10.35
C LEU A 25 -10.45 5.32 -10.12
N ALA A 26 -11.02 4.55 -9.19
CA ALA A 26 -12.43 4.65 -8.80
C ALA A 26 -12.63 5.62 -7.63
N GLY A 27 -11.59 5.86 -6.84
CA GLY A 27 -11.62 6.76 -5.71
C GLY A 27 -10.35 6.67 -4.88
N GLY A 28 -10.22 7.57 -3.91
CA GLY A 28 -9.08 7.58 -3.03
C GLY A 28 -9.30 8.46 -1.82
N GLU A 29 -8.48 8.27 -0.81
CA GLU A 29 -8.47 9.08 0.40
C GLU A 29 -7.04 9.26 0.90
N LEU A 30 -6.79 10.39 1.52
CA LEU A 30 -5.56 10.69 2.23
C LEU A 30 -5.89 10.78 3.71
N LEU A 31 -5.23 9.98 4.53
CA LEU A 31 -5.46 9.96 5.97
C LEU A 31 -4.28 10.60 6.70
N PRO A 32 -4.54 11.31 7.82
CA PRO A 32 -3.47 11.86 8.62
C PRO A 32 -2.54 10.76 9.16
N ALA A 33 -1.24 10.97 9.07
CA ALA A 33 -0.23 10.00 9.46
C ALA A 33 0.08 10.11 10.97
N HIS A 34 -0.93 9.91 11.83
CA HIS A 34 -0.76 10.12 13.28
C HIS A 34 -1.05 8.89 14.14
N CYS A 35 -1.49 7.79 13.54
CA CYS A 35 -1.81 6.57 14.28
C CYS A 35 -1.15 5.36 13.61
N SER A 36 -0.56 4.49 14.42
CA SER A 36 -0.12 3.21 13.91
C SER A 36 -1.32 2.25 13.88
N GLU A 37 -1.34 1.38 12.89
CA GLU A 37 -2.39 0.40 12.70
C GLU A 37 -1.80 -0.99 12.51
N ALA A 38 -2.48 -2.01 13.03
CA ALA A 38 -2.13 -3.40 12.74
C ALA A 38 -2.39 -3.70 11.25
N LEU A 39 -1.65 -4.64 10.69
CA LEU A 39 -1.80 -5.03 9.29
C LEU A 39 -3.24 -5.46 8.96
N ALA A 40 -3.89 -6.20 9.87
CA ALA A 40 -5.28 -6.62 9.70
C ALA A 40 -6.23 -5.41 9.54
N THR A 41 -5.98 -4.34 10.28
CA THR A 41 -6.77 -3.10 10.19
C THR A 41 -6.57 -2.41 8.84
N VAL A 42 -5.34 -2.36 8.37
CA VAL A 42 -5.02 -1.77 7.06
C VAL A 42 -5.69 -2.56 5.93
N LEU A 43 -5.66 -3.89 6.03
CA LEU A 43 -6.32 -4.76 5.06
C LEU A 43 -7.85 -4.58 5.07
N ALA A 44 -8.45 -4.47 6.27
CA ALA A 44 -9.89 -4.19 6.40
C ALA A 44 -10.26 -2.83 5.81
N ARG A 45 -9.39 -1.82 5.95
CA ARG A 45 -9.59 -0.51 5.36
C ARG A 45 -9.57 -0.57 3.83
N ALA A 46 -8.66 -1.33 3.25
CA ALA A 46 -8.62 -1.54 1.81
C ALA A 46 -9.92 -2.19 1.31
N GLN A 47 -10.37 -3.24 1.99
CA GLN A 47 -11.61 -3.93 1.66
C GLN A 47 -12.82 -2.98 1.73
N SER A 48 -12.93 -2.21 2.80
CA SER A 48 -14.03 -1.26 3.00
C SER A 48 -14.04 -0.20 1.91
N LEU A 49 -12.87 0.31 1.53
CA LEU A 49 -12.77 1.31 0.47
C LEU A 49 -13.19 0.73 -0.89
N ALA A 50 -12.80 -0.49 -1.19
CA ALA A 50 -13.23 -1.16 -2.41
C ALA A 50 -14.75 -1.30 -2.47
N GLN A 51 -15.38 -1.69 -1.36
CA GLN A 51 -16.84 -1.80 -1.28
C GLN A 51 -17.52 -0.44 -1.44
N LEU A 52 -16.99 0.60 -0.80
CA LEU A 52 -17.55 1.95 -0.84
C LEU A 52 -17.48 2.57 -2.24
N THR A 53 -16.36 2.37 -2.94
CA THR A 53 -16.13 2.98 -4.25
C THR A 53 -16.60 2.11 -5.41
N GLY A 54 -16.90 0.83 -5.16
CA GLY A 54 -17.20 -0.14 -6.22
C GLY A 54 -15.96 -0.61 -6.97
N ALA A 55 -14.76 -0.29 -6.49
CA ALA A 55 -13.51 -0.73 -7.12
C ALA A 55 -13.28 -2.22 -6.90
N GLN A 56 -12.66 -2.87 -7.88
CA GLN A 56 -12.30 -4.28 -7.78
C GLN A 56 -11.03 -4.49 -6.97
N LEU A 57 -10.14 -3.50 -6.98
CA LEU A 57 -8.87 -3.50 -6.28
C LEU A 57 -8.78 -2.30 -5.35
N ALA A 58 -8.13 -2.45 -4.21
CA ALA A 58 -7.82 -1.33 -3.34
C ALA A 58 -6.46 -1.53 -2.68
N LEU A 59 -5.65 -0.48 -2.69
CA LEU A 59 -4.39 -0.42 -1.95
C LEU A 59 -4.58 0.48 -0.74
N ALA A 60 -4.11 0.04 0.42
CA ALA A 60 -4.08 0.84 1.63
C ALA A 60 -2.69 0.85 2.23
N VAL A 61 -2.24 2.01 2.67
CA VAL A 61 -0.94 2.22 3.30
C VAL A 61 -1.16 2.84 4.68
N SER A 62 -0.51 2.29 5.69
CA SER A 62 -0.57 2.81 7.06
C SER A 62 0.35 4.00 7.27
N ALA A 63 0.28 4.60 8.45
CA ALA A 63 1.33 5.47 8.95
C ALA A 63 2.59 4.64 9.23
N MET A 64 3.76 5.29 9.17
CA MET A 64 4.99 4.65 9.59
C MET A 64 5.16 4.83 11.10
N ALA A 65 5.20 3.70 11.81
CA ALA A 65 5.43 3.69 13.26
C ALA A 65 6.82 3.16 13.53
N GLY A 66 7.72 4.01 14.03
CA GLY A 66 9.14 3.70 14.06
C GLY A 66 9.64 3.48 12.64
N ASP A 67 10.18 2.30 12.38
CA ASP A 67 10.65 1.91 11.05
C ASP A 67 9.68 0.98 10.31
N ARG A 68 8.47 0.79 10.85
CA ARG A 68 7.51 -0.17 10.29
C ARG A 68 6.35 0.52 9.61
N VAL A 69 5.95 -0.02 8.47
CA VAL A 69 4.80 0.44 7.70
C VAL A 69 4.10 -0.79 7.11
N SER A 70 2.78 -0.72 7.02
CA SER A 70 1.96 -1.81 6.47
C SER A 70 1.33 -1.38 5.16
N VAL A 71 1.32 -2.29 4.19
CA VAL A 71 0.68 -2.09 2.89
C VAL A 71 -0.21 -3.30 2.62
N ALA A 72 -1.45 -3.03 2.23
CA ALA A 72 -2.43 -4.06 1.96
C ALA A 72 -3.07 -3.87 0.59
N LEU A 73 -3.32 -4.98 -0.09
CA LEU A 73 -3.99 -5.03 -1.38
C LEU A 73 -5.25 -5.88 -1.24
N HIS A 74 -6.42 -5.28 -1.45
CA HIS A 74 -7.67 -6.01 -1.57
C HIS A 74 -7.90 -6.38 -3.05
N THR A 75 -8.27 -7.63 -3.29
CA THR A 75 -8.53 -8.15 -4.64
C THR A 75 -9.86 -8.93 -4.66
N PRO A 76 -10.43 -9.21 -5.83
CA PRO A 76 -11.62 -10.07 -5.92
C PRO A 76 -11.41 -11.48 -5.36
N LYS A 77 -10.17 -11.94 -5.24
CA LYS A 77 -9.83 -13.27 -4.70
C LYS A 77 -9.44 -13.25 -3.22
N GLY A 78 -9.49 -12.10 -2.59
CA GLY A 78 -9.15 -11.95 -1.17
C GLY A 78 -8.10 -10.87 -0.95
N GLY A 79 -7.72 -10.68 0.30
CA GLY A 79 -6.77 -9.66 0.69
C GLY A 79 -5.36 -10.20 0.92
N ILE A 80 -4.36 -9.40 0.57
CA ILE A 80 -2.95 -9.72 0.78
C ILE A 80 -2.30 -8.47 1.39
N GLY A 81 -1.51 -8.67 2.43
CA GLY A 81 -0.83 -7.54 3.05
C GLY A 81 0.51 -7.93 3.65
N GLN A 82 1.35 -6.92 3.83
CA GLN A 82 2.64 -7.10 4.49
C GLN A 82 3.00 -5.89 5.33
N THR A 83 3.66 -6.15 6.45
CA THR A 83 4.33 -5.13 7.24
C THR A 83 5.81 -5.26 6.97
N VAL A 84 6.45 -4.15 6.65
CA VAL A 84 7.90 -4.11 6.38
C VAL A 84 8.60 -3.19 7.36
N SER A 85 9.85 -3.49 7.66
CA SER A 85 10.76 -2.65 8.43
C SER A 85 11.70 -1.95 7.48
N TYR A 86 11.80 -0.62 7.60
CA TYR A 86 12.68 0.20 6.75
C TYR A 86 14.10 0.15 7.30
N ARG A 87 15.03 -0.38 6.51
CA ARG A 87 16.40 -0.66 6.98
C ARG A 87 17.42 0.44 6.72
N ALA A 88 17.11 1.39 5.86
CA ALA A 88 18.03 2.48 5.54
C ALA A 88 17.78 3.68 6.46
N SER A 89 18.38 3.69 7.64
CA SER A 89 18.14 4.70 8.69
C SER A 89 18.52 6.11 8.26
N ARG A 90 19.42 6.26 7.28
CA ARG A 90 19.87 7.58 6.79
C ARG A 90 18.92 8.21 5.79
N HIS A 91 17.95 7.45 5.28
CA HIS A 91 17.00 8.00 4.33
C HIS A 91 16.04 8.98 5.00
N GLY A 92 15.85 10.15 4.41
CA GLY A 92 14.89 11.14 4.88
C GLY A 92 13.46 10.75 4.52
N LEU A 93 12.51 11.57 4.97
CA LEU A 93 11.08 11.31 4.82
C LEU A 93 10.67 11.08 3.37
N ARG A 94 11.09 11.95 2.45
CA ARG A 94 10.67 11.86 1.05
C ARG A 94 11.12 10.56 0.40
N LEU A 95 12.37 10.17 0.62
CA LEU A 95 12.89 8.93 0.05
C LEU A 95 12.19 7.70 0.64
N ARG A 96 11.87 7.73 1.94
CA ARG A 96 11.08 6.67 2.58
C ARG A 96 9.68 6.58 1.98
N GLN A 97 9.02 7.71 1.77
CA GLN A 97 7.69 7.76 1.15
C GLN A 97 7.72 7.19 -0.27
N GLU A 98 8.72 7.56 -1.06
CA GLU A 98 8.89 7.05 -2.42
C GLU A 98 9.13 5.53 -2.42
N SER A 99 9.95 5.03 -1.50
CA SER A 99 10.25 3.59 -1.40
C SER A 99 8.99 2.79 -1.05
N VAL A 100 8.16 3.29 -0.13
CA VAL A 100 6.92 2.63 0.27
C VAL A 100 5.88 2.70 -0.86
N ALA A 101 5.80 3.83 -1.57
CA ALA A 101 4.93 3.95 -2.74
C ALA A 101 5.31 2.93 -3.82
N MET A 102 6.61 2.75 -4.08
CA MET A 102 7.09 1.75 -5.02
C MET A 102 6.77 0.33 -4.58
N LEU A 103 6.86 0.04 -3.27
CA LEU A 103 6.46 -1.25 -2.71
C LEU A 103 4.98 -1.54 -3.02
N ALA A 104 4.11 -0.57 -2.75
CA ALA A 104 2.68 -0.72 -2.99
C ALA A 104 2.37 -0.97 -4.47
N LEU A 105 2.99 -0.21 -5.36
CA LEU A 105 2.83 -0.36 -6.80
C LEU A 105 3.38 -1.71 -7.29
N ASP A 106 4.47 -2.17 -6.70
CA ASP A 106 5.05 -3.47 -7.03
C ASP A 106 4.13 -4.63 -6.61
N MET A 107 3.47 -4.52 -5.46
CA MET A 107 2.47 -5.49 -5.03
C MET A 107 1.33 -5.58 -6.05
N LEU A 108 0.82 -4.44 -6.49
CA LEU A 108 -0.22 -4.37 -7.50
C LEU A 108 0.24 -4.99 -8.82
N ARG A 109 1.41 -4.62 -9.29
CA ARG A 109 1.98 -5.14 -10.53
C ARG A 109 2.15 -6.65 -10.49
N ARG A 110 2.68 -7.17 -9.38
CA ARG A 110 2.89 -8.61 -9.21
C ARG A 110 1.56 -9.37 -9.22
N TRP A 111 0.55 -8.83 -8.55
CA TRP A 111 -0.76 -9.47 -8.54
C TRP A 111 -1.38 -9.49 -9.95
N LEU A 112 -1.31 -8.39 -10.68
CA LEU A 112 -1.83 -8.29 -12.05
C LEU A 112 -1.14 -9.28 -13.00
N ASN A 113 0.13 -9.58 -12.75
CA ASN A 113 0.91 -10.51 -13.55
C ASN A 113 0.81 -11.97 -13.06
N GLY A 114 0.00 -12.24 -12.03
CA GLY A 114 -0.20 -13.58 -11.49
C GLY A 114 0.96 -14.10 -10.64
N GLY A 115 1.88 -13.22 -10.23
CA GLY A 115 3.04 -13.60 -9.42
C GLY A 115 2.80 -13.54 -7.92
N GLN A 116 3.84 -13.85 -7.16
CA GLN A 116 3.84 -13.72 -5.72
C GLN A 116 3.86 -12.25 -5.34
N VAL A 117 2.86 -11.80 -4.59
CA VAL A 117 2.64 -10.39 -4.29
C VAL A 117 3.67 -9.83 -3.32
N CYS A 118 3.95 -10.56 -2.23
CA CYS A 118 4.91 -10.14 -1.21
C CYS A 118 6.29 -10.73 -1.53
N GLY A 119 7.29 -9.88 -1.64
CA GLY A 119 8.66 -10.31 -1.94
C GLY A 119 9.67 -9.25 -1.53
N LYS A 120 10.94 -9.58 -1.67
CA LYS A 120 12.03 -8.69 -1.26
C LYS A 120 12.01 -7.38 -2.05
N ASN A 121 12.24 -6.28 -1.36
CA ASN A 121 12.31 -4.93 -1.93
C ASN A 121 13.44 -4.14 -1.25
N GLY A 122 14.61 -4.09 -1.87
CA GLY A 122 15.71 -3.23 -1.45
C GLY A 122 15.95 -3.22 0.06
N TRP A 123 15.78 -2.05 0.70
CA TRP A 123 15.98 -1.83 2.14
C TRP A 123 14.73 -2.11 2.99
N LEU A 124 13.72 -2.75 2.41
CA LEU A 124 12.49 -3.11 3.11
C LEU A 124 12.53 -4.58 3.48
N GLU A 125 12.47 -4.87 4.78
CA GLU A 125 12.47 -6.24 5.28
C GLU A 125 11.07 -6.63 5.73
N ILE A 126 10.57 -7.76 5.23
CA ILE A 126 9.24 -8.25 5.57
C ILE A 126 9.25 -8.74 7.02
N VAL A 127 8.30 -8.20 7.82
CA VAL A 127 8.13 -8.56 9.24
C VAL A 127 6.90 -9.45 9.42
N GLU A 128 5.84 -9.18 8.67
CA GLU A 128 4.57 -9.90 8.78
C GLU A 128 3.90 -9.97 7.41
N ILE A 129 3.24 -11.08 7.12
CA ILE A 129 2.42 -11.26 5.90
C ILE A 129 1.06 -11.81 6.30
N ILE A 130 0.01 -11.27 5.66
CA ILE A 130 -1.35 -11.83 5.67
C ILE A 130 -1.74 -12.13 4.23
N GLU A 131 -2.22 -13.32 3.98
CA GLU A 131 -2.70 -13.74 2.67
C GLU A 131 -4.12 -14.28 2.73
#